data_35140cf61bc394fb591bc88188c7a1a5
#
_entry.id   35140cf61bc394fb591bc88188c7a1a5
#
_cell.length_a   1.000
_cell.length_b   1.000
_cell.length_c   1.000
_cell.angle_alpha   90.00
_cell.angle_beta   90.00
_cell.angle_gamma   90.00
#
_symmetry.space_group_name_H-M   'P 1'
#
loop_
_entity.id
_entity.type
_entity.pdbx_description
1 polymer ?
#
loop_
_entity_poly.entity_id
_entity_poly.type
_entity_poly.pdbx_seq_one_letter_code
_entity_poly.pdbx_strand_id
1 'polypeptide(L)'
;SKSNPKLEKNKKELNLYSIGLSIAPHVLNNNKNSNIIYDVCTNSTKSCRSNCVIWQAGNPLYIPAKRKAMLNRKQLFTSNTSLFMACLIRSIELESYYSIKNKLVMTFRANISQDIKWESIQVIYNNKSTTMINIIDTFIQSTKLDNIDNVSYDYTKHYTRKQNKNYHLAYSVTDNDINKSLIAIKNGLDLAIVFDTPRNKPLPKTYKLGNKVLQVFDGDKNDFIAENRTKLNTPSIRGLRFKYKASHNKAMRIKSLDNAIKQGFVKQA
;
A
#
# COMPACT_ATOMS: atom_id res chain seq x y z
N SER A 1 -10.85 -0.69 6.97
CA SER A 1 -11.74 -0.99 5.84
C SER A 1 -11.79 -2.49 5.60
N LYS A 2 -12.90 -3.13 5.96
CA LYS A 2 -13.12 -4.58 5.74
C LYS A 2 -13.52 -4.88 4.29
N SER A 3 -14.04 -3.92 3.55
CA SER A 3 -14.63 -4.10 2.20
C SER A 3 -13.69 -3.70 1.06
N ASN A 4 -12.39 -3.89 1.20
CA ASN A 4 -11.45 -3.69 0.11
C ASN A 4 -11.22 -5.03 -0.60
N PRO A 5 -11.57 -5.16 -1.90
CA PRO A 5 -11.45 -6.43 -2.63
C PRO A 5 -10.04 -7.03 -2.61
N LYS A 6 -8.99 -6.20 -2.50
CA LYS A 6 -7.62 -6.69 -2.38
C LYS A 6 -7.36 -7.35 -1.03
N LEU A 7 -7.90 -6.79 0.06
CA LEU A 7 -7.75 -7.38 1.39
C LEU A 7 -8.59 -8.65 1.55
N GLU A 8 -9.75 -8.73 0.88
CA GLU A 8 -10.57 -9.96 0.85
C GLU A 8 -9.87 -11.12 0.14
N LYS A 9 -9.02 -10.85 -0.85
CA LYS A 9 -8.22 -11.88 -1.50
C LYS A 9 -7.22 -12.53 -0.54
N ASN A 10 -6.64 -11.79 0.39
CA ASN A 10 -5.74 -12.35 1.39
C ASN A 10 -6.45 -13.42 2.23
N LYS A 11 -7.73 -13.22 2.58
CA LYS A 11 -8.52 -14.22 3.30
C LYS A 11 -8.75 -15.47 2.46
N LYS A 12 -9.08 -15.32 1.20
CA LYS A 12 -9.36 -16.45 0.28
C LYS A 12 -8.10 -17.27 -0.05
N GLU A 13 -7.00 -16.59 -0.32
CA GLU A 13 -5.77 -17.22 -0.82
C GLU A 13 -4.82 -17.67 0.30
N LEU A 14 -4.82 -16.95 1.44
CA LEU A 14 -3.83 -17.12 2.50
C LEU A 14 -4.43 -17.33 3.89
N ASN A 15 -5.75 -17.35 4.02
CA ASN A 15 -6.46 -17.39 5.31
C ASN A 15 -6.08 -16.22 6.27
N LEU A 16 -5.73 -15.05 5.72
CA LEU A 16 -5.35 -13.87 6.47
C LEU A 16 -6.50 -12.86 6.54
N TYR A 17 -6.89 -12.47 7.76
CA TYR A 17 -7.82 -11.37 7.99
C TYR A 17 -7.10 -10.04 7.84
N SER A 18 -7.15 -9.48 6.67
CA SER A 18 -6.45 -8.22 6.36
C SER A 18 -7.37 -7.04 6.58
N ILE A 19 -6.94 -6.12 7.42
CA ILE A 19 -7.57 -4.81 7.59
C ILE A 19 -6.65 -3.71 7.08
N GLY A 20 -7.16 -2.51 6.88
CA GLY A 20 -6.30 -1.43 6.42
C GLY A 20 -6.91 -0.06 6.51
N LEU A 21 -6.05 0.94 6.48
CA LEU A 21 -6.39 2.35 6.60
C LEU A 21 -6.35 3.05 5.23
N SER A 22 -7.42 3.78 4.92
CA SER A 22 -7.49 4.66 3.74
C SER A 22 -7.71 6.11 4.20
N ILE A 23 -6.74 6.97 3.92
CA ILE A 23 -6.82 8.42 4.06
C ILE A 23 -6.80 8.99 2.64
N ALA A 24 -7.49 10.09 2.38
CA ALA A 24 -7.44 10.72 1.05
C ALA A 24 -5.99 11.09 0.70
N PRO A 25 -5.44 10.58 -0.42
CA PRO A 25 -4.08 10.92 -0.84
C PRO A 25 -3.96 12.41 -1.18
N HIS A 26 -3.10 12.81 -2.10
CA HIS A 26 -3.01 14.19 -2.57
C HIS A 26 -4.40 14.76 -2.93
N VAL A 27 -4.60 16.06 -2.72
CA VAL A 27 -5.87 16.74 -3.05
C VAL A 27 -5.97 16.92 -4.57
N LEU A 28 -7.10 16.49 -5.15
CA LEU A 28 -7.53 17.03 -6.43
C LEU A 28 -8.01 18.46 -6.15
N ASN A 29 -7.23 19.45 -6.56
CA ASN A 29 -7.52 20.85 -6.35
C ASN A 29 -8.83 21.24 -7.04
N ASN A 30 -9.95 21.23 -6.30
CA ASN A 30 -11.19 21.88 -6.70
C ASN A 30 -11.64 23.00 -5.75
N ASN A 31 -10.91 23.24 -4.65
CA ASN A 31 -11.19 24.35 -3.75
C ASN A 31 -9.98 25.26 -3.64
N LYS A 32 -10.02 26.38 -4.36
CA LYS A 32 -9.00 27.45 -4.35
C LYS A 32 -8.84 28.17 -3.00
N ASN A 33 -9.66 27.83 -1.98
CA ASN A 33 -9.73 28.57 -0.71
C ASN A 33 -9.19 27.83 0.51
N SER A 34 -8.54 26.67 0.41
CA SER A 34 -7.91 26.03 1.57
C SER A 34 -6.39 26.23 1.53
N ASN A 35 -5.89 27.11 2.37
CA ASN A 35 -4.47 27.51 2.46
C ASN A 35 -3.52 26.45 3.07
N ILE A 36 -4.01 25.29 3.46
CA ILE A 36 -3.18 24.22 4.05
C ILE A 36 -3.50 22.90 3.36
N ILE A 37 -2.64 22.51 2.44
CA ILE A 37 -2.73 21.21 1.77
C ILE A 37 -1.70 20.28 2.40
N TYR A 38 -2.09 19.55 3.44
CA TYR A 38 -1.27 18.45 3.93
C TYR A 38 -1.29 17.31 2.90
N ASP A 39 -0.13 17.07 2.28
CA ASP A 39 0.05 15.94 1.37
C ASP A 39 0.52 14.72 2.14
N VAL A 40 -0.35 13.73 2.25
CA VAL A 40 -0.02 12.43 2.89
C VAL A 40 0.68 11.46 1.93
N CYS A 41 1.06 11.93 0.75
CA CYS A 41 1.85 11.22 -0.27
C CYS A 41 3.07 12.05 -0.66
N THR A 42 3.86 12.49 0.31
CA THR A 42 4.95 13.49 0.14
C THR A 42 5.98 13.11 -0.94
N ASN A 43 6.25 11.82 -1.15
CA ASN A 43 7.19 11.34 -2.17
C ASN A 43 6.51 10.90 -3.47
N SER A 44 5.22 11.21 -3.66
CA SER A 44 4.55 10.88 -4.91
C SER A 44 5.11 11.70 -6.08
N THR A 45 5.48 11.00 -7.16
CA THR A 45 5.96 11.64 -8.40
C THR A 45 4.80 12.15 -9.26
N LYS A 46 5.11 12.95 -10.27
CA LYS A 46 4.11 13.43 -11.24
C LYS A 46 3.39 12.24 -11.91
N SER A 47 4.14 11.20 -12.29
CA SER A 47 3.59 9.99 -12.90
C SER A 47 2.68 9.22 -11.93
N CYS A 48 3.06 9.10 -10.65
CA CYS A 48 2.24 8.49 -9.62
C CYS A 48 0.91 9.23 -9.41
N ARG A 49 0.95 10.57 -9.36
CA ARG A 49 -0.25 11.41 -9.20
C ARG A 49 -1.18 11.32 -10.41
N SER A 50 -0.63 11.35 -11.62
CA SER A 50 -1.39 11.25 -12.89
C SER A 50 -2.07 9.88 -13.03
N ASN A 51 -1.46 8.82 -12.50
CA ASN A 51 -1.96 7.45 -12.56
C ASN A 51 -2.45 6.92 -11.21
N CYS A 52 -2.83 7.81 -10.28
CA CYS A 52 -3.25 7.43 -8.94
C CYS A 52 -4.47 6.49 -8.98
N VAL A 53 -4.27 5.26 -8.58
CA VAL A 53 -5.30 4.21 -8.61
C VAL A 53 -6.55 4.60 -7.82
N ILE A 54 -6.41 5.36 -6.74
CA ILE A 54 -7.53 5.81 -5.90
C ILE A 54 -8.44 6.76 -6.66
N TRP A 55 -7.86 7.71 -7.41
CA TRP A 55 -8.61 8.73 -8.16
C TRP A 55 -8.88 8.35 -9.62
N GLN A 56 -8.19 7.32 -10.14
CA GLN A 56 -8.35 6.86 -11.52
C GLN A 56 -9.28 5.65 -11.65
N ALA A 57 -9.16 4.67 -10.75
CA ALA A 57 -9.86 3.40 -10.85
C ALA A 57 -10.39 2.88 -9.50
N GLY A 58 -10.25 3.64 -8.40
CA GLY A 58 -10.64 3.22 -7.07
C GLY A 58 -12.12 3.45 -6.75
N ASN A 59 -12.65 2.66 -5.83
CA ASN A 59 -14.01 2.80 -5.32
C ASN A 59 -14.39 4.22 -4.84
N PRO A 60 -13.49 5.04 -4.24
CA PRO A 60 -13.83 6.39 -3.83
C PRO A 60 -14.27 7.30 -4.97
N LEU A 61 -13.89 6.98 -6.20
CA LEU A 61 -14.33 7.72 -7.39
C LEU A 61 -15.84 7.57 -7.64
N TYR A 62 -16.37 6.37 -7.36
CA TYR A 62 -17.76 5.99 -7.67
C TYR A 62 -18.68 5.95 -6.44
N ILE A 63 -18.12 6.01 -5.22
CA ILE A 63 -18.86 5.90 -3.97
C ILE A 63 -18.61 7.16 -3.12
N PRO A 64 -19.51 8.17 -3.20
CA PRO A 64 -19.32 9.46 -2.49
C PRO A 64 -19.10 9.30 -0.99
N ALA A 65 -19.80 8.36 -0.33
CA ALA A 65 -19.63 8.10 1.09
C ALA A 65 -18.20 7.63 1.45
N LYS A 66 -17.58 6.78 0.62
CA LYS A 66 -16.18 6.34 0.81
C LYS A 66 -15.22 7.51 0.64
N ARG A 67 -15.45 8.35 -0.36
CA ARG A 67 -14.66 9.57 -0.59
C ARG A 67 -14.75 10.52 0.60
N LYS A 68 -15.98 10.82 1.08
CA LYS A 68 -16.20 11.66 2.26
C LYS A 68 -15.50 11.11 3.49
N ALA A 69 -15.61 9.80 3.75
CA ALA A 69 -14.95 9.15 4.88
C ALA A 69 -13.42 9.24 4.81
N MET A 70 -12.81 9.15 3.61
CA MET A 70 -11.37 9.33 3.44
C MET A 70 -10.93 10.77 3.66
N LEU A 71 -11.71 11.74 3.21
CA LEU A 71 -11.46 13.17 3.42
C LEU A 71 -11.58 13.54 4.90
N ASN A 72 -12.62 13.07 5.60
CA ASN A 72 -12.80 13.31 7.03
C ASN A 72 -11.63 12.72 7.84
N ARG A 73 -11.17 11.52 7.51
CA ARG A 73 -9.97 10.94 8.14
C ARG A 73 -8.71 11.77 7.88
N LYS A 74 -8.55 12.28 6.66
CA LYS A 74 -7.45 13.20 6.35
C LYS A 74 -7.53 14.45 7.20
N GLN A 75 -8.70 15.08 7.26
CA GLN A 75 -8.92 16.27 8.05
C GLN A 75 -8.59 16.02 9.52
N LEU A 76 -9.10 14.95 10.13
CA LEU A 76 -8.81 14.62 11.53
C LEU A 76 -7.31 14.35 11.74
N PHE A 77 -6.66 13.60 10.84
CA PHE A 77 -5.21 13.33 10.90
C PHE A 77 -4.39 14.62 10.87
N THR A 78 -4.81 15.62 10.11
CA THR A 78 -4.06 16.88 9.95
C THR A 78 -4.41 17.93 11.00
N SER A 79 -5.64 17.97 11.50
CA SER A 79 -6.09 18.96 12.51
C SER A 79 -5.89 18.49 13.94
N ASN A 80 -5.97 17.19 14.21
CA ASN A 80 -5.77 16.61 15.54
C ASN A 80 -5.17 15.20 15.44
N THR A 81 -3.87 15.15 15.19
CA THR A 81 -3.12 13.89 15.01
C THR A 81 -3.23 12.98 16.24
N SER A 82 -3.20 13.55 17.46
CA SER A 82 -3.28 12.76 18.70
C SER A 82 -4.62 12.03 18.82
N LEU A 83 -5.73 12.73 18.58
CA LEU A 83 -7.06 12.11 18.57
C LEU A 83 -7.17 11.07 17.45
N PHE A 84 -6.65 11.38 16.26
CA PHE A 84 -6.63 10.42 15.17
C PHE A 84 -5.91 9.13 15.56
N MET A 85 -4.72 9.23 16.20
CA MET A 85 -3.94 8.06 16.65
C MET A 85 -4.69 7.26 17.73
N ALA A 86 -5.30 7.93 18.70
CA ALA A 86 -6.11 7.25 19.72
C ALA A 86 -7.27 6.46 19.08
N CYS A 87 -8.01 7.07 18.14
CA CYS A 87 -9.10 6.41 17.41
C CYS A 87 -8.57 5.23 16.56
N LEU A 88 -7.40 5.37 15.93
CA LEU A 88 -6.80 4.31 15.13
C LEU A 88 -6.37 3.13 16.00
N ILE A 89 -5.68 3.38 17.12
CA ILE A 89 -5.28 2.35 18.09
C ILE A 89 -6.51 1.59 18.57
N ARG A 90 -7.56 2.30 19.01
CA ARG A 90 -8.80 1.66 19.47
C ARG A 90 -9.47 0.82 18.39
N SER A 91 -9.46 1.31 17.14
CA SER A 91 -10.04 0.58 16.01
C SER A 91 -9.28 -0.72 15.74
N ILE A 92 -7.95 -0.72 15.81
CA ILE A 92 -7.12 -1.91 15.58
C ILE A 92 -7.27 -2.90 16.72
N GLU A 93 -7.32 -2.41 17.96
CA GLU A 93 -7.58 -3.22 19.14
C GLU A 93 -8.91 -3.99 19.03
N LEU A 94 -10.00 -3.32 18.66
CA LEU A 94 -11.30 -3.96 18.43
C LEU A 94 -11.26 -5.02 17.34
N GLU A 95 -10.50 -4.78 16.26
CA GLU A 95 -10.33 -5.77 15.19
C GLU A 95 -9.47 -6.96 15.65
N SER A 96 -8.50 -6.75 16.55
CA SER A 96 -7.73 -7.86 17.14
C SER A 96 -8.60 -8.74 18.02
N TYR A 97 -9.45 -8.17 18.88
CA TYR A 97 -10.42 -8.95 19.65
C TYR A 97 -11.39 -9.75 18.77
N TYR A 98 -11.88 -9.11 17.71
CA TYR A 98 -12.71 -9.82 16.72
C TYR A 98 -11.95 -10.98 16.08
N SER A 99 -10.69 -10.79 15.73
CA SER A 99 -9.83 -11.81 15.12
C SER A 99 -9.59 -12.98 16.06
N ILE A 100 -9.25 -12.71 17.32
CA ILE A 100 -9.06 -13.74 18.36
C ILE A 100 -10.34 -14.56 18.54
N LYS A 101 -11.48 -13.87 18.74
CA LYS A 101 -12.79 -14.54 18.92
C LYS A 101 -13.15 -15.47 17.73
N ASN A 102 -12.75 -15.10 16.53
CA ASN A 102 -13.08 -15.86 15.32
C ASN A 102 -11.92 -16.75 14.83
N LYS A 103 -10.85 -16.90 15.60
CA LYS A 103 -9.64 -17.69 15.23
C LYS A 103 -9.07 -17.27 13.88
N LEU A 104 -8.95 -15.96 13.64
CA LEU A 104 -8.41 -15.37 12.42
C LEU A 104 -7.01 -14.81 12.69
N VAL A 105 -6.11 -14.97 11.74
CA VAL A 105 -4.78 -14.32 11.76
C VAL A 105 -4.89 -12.94 11.13
N MET A 106 -4.67 -11.90 11.92
CA MET A 106 -4.80 -10.53 11.46
C MET A 106 -3.53 -10.01 10.81
N THR A 107 -3.67 -9.25 9.73
CA THR A 107 -2.61 -8.42 9.14
C THR A 107 -3.13 -6.98 8.93
N PHE A 108 -2.23 -6.02 8.88
CA PHE A 108 -2.61 -4.62 8.73
C PHE A 108 -1.85 -3.95 7.58
N ARG A 109 -2.61 -3.35 6.65
CA ARG A 109 -2.08 -2.48 5.62
C ARG A 109 -2.33 -1.03 5.99
N ALA A 110 -1.30 -0.36 6.54
CA ALA A 110 -1.42 0.97 7.09
C ALA A 110 -1.64 2.07 6.02
N ASN A 111 -1.14 1.86 4.80
CA ASN A 111 -1.23 2.80 3.67
C ASN A 111 -1.97 2.19 2.47
N ILE A 112 -3.31 2.10 2.51
CA ILE A 112 -4.07 1.66 1.33
C ILE A 112 -4.01 2.70 0.21
N SER A 113 -4.02 3.98 0.56
CA SER A 113 -4.18 5.11 -0.38
C SER A 113 -3.22 6.27 -0.14
N GLN A 114 -2.55 6.32 0.98
CA GLN A 114 -1.56 7.31 1.39
C GLN A 114 -0.16 6.69 1.46
N ASP A 115 0.85 7.49 1.86
CA ASP A 115 2.22 7.02 2.06
C ASP A 115 2.84 7.70 3.29
N ILE A 116 2.34 7.33 4.47
CA ILE A 116 2.78 7.84 5.78
C ILE A 116 3.84 6.89 6.34
N LYS A 117 4.88 7.44 6.96
CA LYS A 117 5.92 6.67 7.66
C LYS A 117 5.47 6.36 9.08
N TRP A 118 4.67 5.33 9.26
CA TRP A 118 4.09 4.94 10.54
C TRP A 118 5.14 4.58 11.60
N GLU A 119 6.30 4.10 11.18
CA GLU A 119 7.45 3.81 12.03
C GLU A 119 8.12 5.06 12.61
N SER A 120 7.83 6.24 12.04
CA SER A 120 8.36 7.53 12.54
C SER A 120 7.37 8.26 13.46
N ILE A 121 6.12 7.79 13.56
CA ILE A 121 5.11 8.45 14.37
C ILE A 121 5.22 7.96 15.80
N GLN A 122 5.62 8.87 16.71
CA GLN A 122 5.67 8.61 18.14
C GLN A 122 4.29 8.80 18.78
N VAL A 123 3.93 7.90 19.66
CA VAL A 123 2.70 7.93 20.44
C VAL A 123 2.98 7.51 21.89
N ILE A 124 2.14 7.97 22.80
CA ILE A 124 2.15 7.50 24.20
C ILE A 124 1.06 6.44 24.32
N TYR A 125 1.44 5.23 24.70
CA TYR A 125 0.52 4.12 24.94
C TYR A 125 0.89 3.42 26.23
N ASN A 126 -0.09 3.26 27.14
CA ASN A 126 0.12 2.69 28.48
C ASN A 126 1.30 3.37 29.23
N ASN A 127 1.34 4.72 29.19
CA ASN A 127 2.38 5.56 29.80
C ASN A 127 3.81 5.35 29.27
N LYS A 128 3.94 4.70 28.10
CA LYS A 128 5.24 4.50 27.43
C LYS A 128 5.26 5.16 26.07
N SER A 129 6.37 5.85 25.75
CA SER A 129 6.60 6.37 24.40
C SER A 129 7.03 5.24 23.49
N THR A 130 6.37 5.11 22.36
CA THR A 130 6.66 4.08 21.34
C THR A 130 6.20 4.55 19.97
N THR A 131 6.54 3.81 18.92
CA THR A 131 6.07 4.13 17.57
C THR A 131 4.69 3.53 17.30
N MET A 132 3.92 4.19 16.42
CA MET A 132 2.62 3.69 16.02
C MET A 132 2.68 2.27 15.44
N ILE A 133 3.75 1.95 14.68
CA ILE A 133 3.90 0.62 14.09
C ILE A 133 4.14 -0.48 15.15
N ASN A 134 4.82 -0.17 16.23
CA ASN A 134 5.03 -1.13 17.32
C ASN A 134 3.72 -1.47 18.04
N ILE A 135 2.83 -0.48 18.23
CA ILE A 135 1.51 -0.74 18.80
C ILE A 135 0.68 -1.61 17.86
N ILE A 136 0.68 -1.30 16.57
CA ILE A 136 -0.01 -2.10 15.56
C ILE A 136 0.50 -3.55 15.60
N ASP A 137 1.81 -3.74 15.67
CA ASP A 137 2.42 -5.06 15.75
C ASP A 137 1.98 -5.83 17.01
N THR A 138 1.90 -5.18 18.15
CA THR A 138 1.40 -5.81 19.39
C THR A 138 0.02 -6.45 19.18
N PHE A 139 -0.91 -5.73 18.54
CA PHE A 139 -2.24 -6.25 18.24
C PHE A 139 -2.24 -7.34 17.16
N ILE A 140 -1.36 -7.25 16.17
CA ILE A 140 -1.22 -8.27 15.14
C ILE A 140 -0.70 -9.57 15.76
N GLN A 141 0.37 -9.49 16.56
CA GLN A 141 0.98 -10.66 17.19
C GLN A 141 0.04 -11.34 18.19
N SER A 142 -0.89 -10.60 18.82
CA SER A 142 -1.91 -11.22 19.71
C SER A 142 -2.88 -12.16 18.96
N THR A 143 -2.96 -12.07 17.65
CA THR A 143 -3.80 -12.91 16.78
C THR A 143 -3.02 -14.02 16.09
N LYS A 144 -1.72 -14.20 16.39
CA LYS A 144 -0.85 -15.17 15.73
C LYS A 144 -1.33 -16.59 16.00
N LEU A 145 -1.37 -17.40 14.95
CA LEU A 145 -1.53 -18.84 14.99
C LEU A 145 -0.26 -19.52 14.50
N ASP A 146 -0.01 -20.74 14.92
CA ASP A 146 1.16 -21.49 14.49
C ASP A 146 1.23 -21.59 12.97
N ASN A 147 2.45 -21.47 12.43
CA ASN A 147 2.78 -21.59 11.03
C ASN A 147 2.23 -20.51 10.07
N ILE A 148 1.68 -19.40 10.59
CA ILE A 148 1.24 -18.28 9.76
C ILE A 148 1.99 -17.01 10.19
N ASP A 149 2.88 -16.53 9.33
CA ASP A 149 3.55 -15.24 9.53
C ASP A 149 2.57 -14.09 9.27
N ASN A 150 2.33 -13.29 10.28
CA ASN A 150 1.48 -12.11 10.18
C ASN A 150 2.28 -10.86 10.55
N VAL A 151 2.30 -9.91 9.64
CA VAL A 151 2.98 -8.64 9.82
C VAL A 151 2.16 -7.50 9.23
N SER A 152 2.46 -6.28 9.65
CA SER A 152 2.03 -5.09 8.91
C SER A 152 2.78 -5.03 7.59
N TYR A 153 2.13 -4.48 6.55
CA TYR A 153 2.78 -4.34 5.26
C TYR A 153 2.26 -3.12 4.50
N ASP A 154 3.10 -2.59 3.60
CA ASP A 154 2.72 -1.45 2.76
C ASP A 154 3.52 -1.32 1.47
N TYR A 155 2.96 -0.49 0.59
CA TYR A 155 3.67 0.06 -0.56
C TYR A 155 4.08 1.50 -0.26
N THR A 156 5.31 1.87 -0.61
CA THR A 156 5.86 3.21 -0.34
C THR A 156 6.57 3.81 -1.55
N LYS A 157 6.58 5.12 -1.66
CA LYS A 157 7.43 5.90 -2.58
C LYS A 157 8.74 6.36 -1.94
N HIS A 158 8.93 6.10 -0.67
CA HIS A 158 10.15 6.43 0.04
C HIS A 158 11.18 5.30 -0.11
N TYR A 159 12.02 5.38 -1.13
CA TYR A 159 13.05 4.37 -1.43
C TYR A 159 14.17 4.29 -0.39
N THR A 160 14.29 5.30 0.47
CA THR A 160 15.29 5.35 1.56
C THR A 160 14.81 4.73 2.87
N ARG A 161 13.54 4.30 2.97
CA ARG A 161 13.06 3.53 4.14
C ARG A 161 13.83 2.22 4.24
N LYS A 162 13.98 1.73 5.46
CA LYS A 162 14.59 0.43 5.72
C LYS A 162 13.51 -0.60 6.03
N GLN A 163 13.75 -1.83 5.62
CA GLN A 163 12.92 -2.96 6.02
C GLN A 163 12.92 -3.08 7.54
N ASN A 164 11.75 -3.28 8.13
CA ASN A 164 11.58 -3.52 9.55
C ASN A 164 11.01 -4.94 9.75
N LYS A 165 11.40 -5.60 10.83
CA LYS A 165 10.91 -6.94 11.19
C LYS A 165 9.38 -6.99 11.26
N ASN A 166 8.77 -5.95 11.83
CA ASN A 166 7.34 -5.88 12.12
C ASN A 166 6.54 -5.12 11.06
N TYR A 167 7.22 -4.58 10.02
CA TYR A 167 6.59 -3.78 9.00
C TYR A 167 7.23 -4.03 7.63
N HIS A 168 6.59 -4.86 6.84
CA HIS A 168 7.09 -5.26 5.53
C HIS A 168 6.77 -4.21 4.46
N LEU A 169 7.80 -3.76 3.74
CA LEU A 169 7.68 -2.66 2.79
C LEU A 169 8.06 -3.08 1.38
N ALA A 170 7.27 -2.62 0.40
CA ALA A 170 7.62 -2.68 -1.01
C ALA A 170 7.70 -1.27 -1.60
N TYR A 171 8.85 -0.93 -2.19
CA TYR A 171 9.01 0.31 -2.92
C TYR A 171 8.21 0.28 -4.22
N SER A 172 7.27 1.17 -4.36
CA SER A 172 6.44 1.27 -5.57
C SER A 172 7.19 2.04 -6.65
N VAL A 173 7.76 1.29 -7.59
CA VAL A 173 8.56 1.82 -8.69
C VAL A 173 7.68 2.66 -9.61
N THR A 174 8.09 3.90 -9.83
CA THR A 174 7.56 4.81 -10.84
C THR A 174 8.73 5.59 -11.39
N ASP A 175 8.54 6.18 -12.56
CA ASP A 175 9.60 6.84 -13.29
C ASP A 175 10.68 5.83 -13.78
N ASN A 176 11.65 6.31 -14.52
CA ASN A 176 12.72 5.45 -15.08
C ASN A 176 14.01 5.52 -14.24
N ASP A 177 13.88 5.90 -12.95
CA ASP A 177 15.03 6.02 -12.05
C ASP A 177 15.37 4.67 -11.42
N ILE A 178 16.28 3.95 -12.07
CA ILE A 178 16.78 2.66 -11.61
C ILE A 178 17.52 2.81 -10.27
N ASN A 179 18.21 3.93 -10.03
CA ASN A 179 19.01 4.13 -8.83
C ASN A 179 18.16 4.10 -7.56
N LYS A 180 16.97 4.71 -7.58
CA LYS A 180 16.03 4.63 -6.45
C LYS A 180 15.62 3.20 -6.13
N SER A 181 15.36 2.41 -7.17
CA SER A 181 15.00 1.00 -7.00
C SER A 181 16.17 0.18 -6.43
N LEU A 182 17.41 0.43 -6.87
CA LEU A 182 18.61 -0.24 -6.34
C LEU A 182 18.87 0.14 -4.87
N ILE A 183 18.66 1.40 -4.50
CA ILE A 183 18.74 1.85 -3.10
C ILE A 183 17.66 1.17 -2.26
N ALA A 184 16.42 1.08 -2.73
CA ALA A 184 15.34 0.38 -2.04
C ALA A 184 15.69 -1.09 -1.78
N ILE A 185 16.22 -1.81 -2.79
CA ILE A 185 16.70 -3.19 -2.65
C ILE A 185 17.82 -3.28 -1.62
N LYS A 186 18.80 -2.36 -1.64
CA LYS A 186 19.91 -2.31 -0.67
C LYS A 186 19.39 -2.11 0.76
N ASN A 187 18.31 -1.36 0.93
CA ASN A 187 17.64 -1.15 2.22
C ASN A 187 16.72 -2.34 2.61
N GLY A 188 16.71 -3.39 1.81
CA GLY A 188 15.96 -4.60 2.05
C GLY A 188 14.49 -4.55 1.61
N LEU A 189 14.01 -3.52 0.91
CA LEU A 189 12.63 -3.42 0.45
C LEU A 189 12.41 -4.34 -0.76
N ASP A 190 11.21 -4.91 -0.84
CA ASP A 190 10.70 -5.44 -2.10
C ASP A 190 10.35 -4.32 -3.07
N LEU A 191 10.13 -4.66 -4.33
CA LEU A 191 9.66 -3.71 -5.35
C LEU A 191 8.22 -4.02 -5.74
N ALA A 192 7.44 -2.98 -6.02
CA ALA A 192 6.16 -3.12 -6.71
C ALA A 192 6.27 -2.46 -8.09
N ILE A 193 6.08 -3.24 -9.14
CA ILE A 193 6.19 -2.79 -10.53
C ILE A 193 4.88 -3.04 -11.26
N VAL A 194 4.40 -2.03 -11.96
CA VAL A 194 3.24 -2.14 -12.85
C VAL A 194 3.73 -2.49 -14.24
N PHE A 195 3.23 -3.60 -14.79
CA PHE A 195 3.54 -4.07 -16.13
C PHE A 195 2.41 -3.78 -17.13
N ASP A 196 2.76 -3.69 -18.41
CA ASP A 196 1.84 -3.53 -19.53
C ASP A 196 1.07 -4.82 -19.88
N THR A 197 1.36 -5.90 -19.14
CA THR A 197 0.78 -7.23 -19.35
C THR A 197 -0.75 -7.21 -19.22
N PRO A 198 -1.51 -7.70 -20.22
CA PRO A 198 -2.95 -7.86 -20.13
C PRO A 198 -3.39 -8.82 -19.02
N ARG A 199 -4.64 -8.65 -18.53
CA ARG A 199 -5.16 -9.48 -17.42
C ARG A 199 -5.20 -10.98 -17.67
N ASN A 200 -5.39 -11.38 -18.91
CA ASN A 200 -5.48 -12.78 -19.35
C ASN A 200 -4.12 -13.41 -19.66
N LYS A 201 -3.02 -12.66 -19.50
CA LYS A 201 -1.67 -13.15 -19.71
C LYS A 201 -0.89 -13.23 -18.39
N PRO A 202 0.04 -14.21 -18.25
CA PRO A 202 0.92 -14.27 -17.08
C PRO A 202 1.86 -13.08 -17.05
N LEU A 203 2.24 -12.64 -15.86
CA LEU A 203 3.35 -11.70 -15.66
C LEU A 203 4.68 -12.39 -15.99
N PRO A 204 5.74 -11.62 -16.33
CA PRO A 204 7.07 -12.19 -16.48
C PRO A 204 7.49 -12.92 -15.19
N LYS A 205 8.20 -14.03 -15.28
CA LYS A 205 8.71 -14.77 -14.11
C LYS A 205 9.84 -14.04 -13.41
N THR A 206 10.62 -13.28 -14.16
CA THR A 206 11.75 -12.48 -13.69
C THR A 206 11.76 -11.13 -14.39
N TYR A 207 12.41 -10.15 -13.78
CA TYR A 207 12.61 -8.83 -14.39
C TYR A 207 14.02 -8.33 -14.11
N LYS A 208 14.71 -7.84 -15.15
CA LYS A 208 16.06 -7.29 -15.05
C LYS A 208 16.00 -5.81 -14.68
N LEU A 209 16.65 -5.47 -13.57
CA LEU A 209 16.78 -4.10 -13.09
C LEU A 209 18.27 -3.75 -12.96
N GLY A 210 18.81 -3.02 -13.93
CA GLY A 210 20.25 -2.83 -14.03
C GLY A 210 20.98 -4.17 -14.21
N ASN A 211 21.90 -4.49 -13.32
CA ASN A 211 22.63 -5.75 -13.28
C ASN A 211 21.97 -6.87 -12.43
N LYS A 212 20.82 -6.57 -11.80
CA LYS A 212 20.09 -7.53 -10.97
C LYS A 212 18.93 -8.17 -11.73
N VAL A 213 18.75 -9.47 -11.55
CA VAL A 213 17.57 -10.20 -12.01
C VAL A 213 16.77 -10.60 -10.79
N LEU A 214 15.51 -10.17 -10.70
CA LEU A 214 14.64 -10.39 -9.55
C LEU A 214 13.44 -11.25 -9.95
N GLN A 215 13.01 -12.13 -9.06
CA GLN A 215 11.76 -12.88 -9.23
C GLN A 215 10.54 -11.96 -9.17
N VAL A 216 9.56 -12.25 -10.03
CA VAL A 216 8.28 -11.52 -10.08
C VAL A 216 7.17 -12.44 -9.58
N PHE A 217 6.41 -11.93 -8.60
CA PHE A 217 5.21 -12.58 -8.08
C PHE A 217 3.96 -11.80 -8.47
N ASP A 218 2.89 -12.50 -8.77
CA ASP A 218 1.64 -11.88 -9.20
C ASP A 218 0.90 -11.20 -8.03
N GLY A 219 1.04 -9.88 -7.91
CA GLY A 219 0.40 -9.05 -6.89
C GLY A 219 -1.10 -8.79 -7.13
N ASP A 220 -1.67 -9.28 -8.24
CA ASP A 220 -3.11 -9.24 -8.47
C ASP A 220 -3.83 -10.47 -7.89
N LYS A 221 -3.09 -11.55 -7.54
CA LYS A 221 -3.65 -12.73 -6.86
C LYS A 221 -4.00 -12.40 -5.41
N ASN A 222 -3.05 -11.91 -4.64
CA ASN A 222 -3.26 -11.43 -3.27
C ASN A 222 -2.50 -10.11 -3.05
N ASP A 223 -2.77 -9.44 -1.92
CA ASP A 223 -2.14 -8.15 -1.60
C ASP A 223 -1.05 -8.27 -0.52
N PHE A 224 -0.88 -9.45 0.08
CA PHE A 224 0.07 -9.67 1.18
C PHE A 224 1.49 -9.87 0.65
N ILE A 225 2.27 -8.79 0.63
CA ILE A 225 3.61 -8.76 0.04
C ILE A 225 4.65 -9.55 0.84
N ALA A 226 4.42 -9.79 2.13
CA ALA A 226 5.36 -10.50 2.98
C ALA A 226 5.42 -12.02 2.70
N GLU A 227 4.41 -12.61 2.05
CA GLU A 227 4.35 -14.05 1.76
C GLU A 227 5.61 -14.61 1.08
N ASN A 228 6.17 -13.85 0.14
CA ASN A 228 7.29 -14.33 -0.66
C ASN A 228 8.64 -14.14 0.00
N ARG A 229 8.71 -13.26 1.00
CA ARG A 229 9.93 -12.97 1.72
C ARG A 229 10.40 -14.11 2.60
N THR A 230 9.47 -14.77 3.25
CA THR A 230 9.75 -15.98 4.05
C THR A 230 10.30 -17.12 3.20
N LYS A 231 9.90 -17.18 1.92
CA LYS A 231 10.36 -18.20 0.97
C LYS A 231 11.74 -17.91 0.36
N LEU A 232 12.07 -16.64 0.11
CA LEU A 232 13.26 -16.25 -0.66
C LEU A 232 14.39 -15.66 0.16
N ASN A 233 14.09 -15.09 1.32
CA ASN A 233 15.02 -14.30 2.14
C ASN A 233 15.76 -13.17 1.39
N THR A 234 15.30 -12.80 0.20
CA THR A 234 15.87 -11.77 -0.67
C THR A 234 14.74 -10.89 -1.24
N PRO A 235 15.03 -9.62 -1.59
CA PRO A 235 14.05 -8.77 -2.25
C PRO A 235 13.52 -9.36 -3.54
N SER A 236 12.22 -9.20 -3.76
CA SER A 236 11.49 -9.68 -4.92
C SER A 236 10.65 -8.56 -5.55
N ILE A 237 9.99 -8.85 -6.67
CA ILE A 237 9.08 -7.93 -7.32
C ILE A 237 7.65 -8.42 -7.13
N ARG A 238 6.78 -7.55 -6.61
CA ARG A 238 5.35 -7.68 -6.68
C ARG A 238 4.88 -7.07 -8.00
N GLY A 239 4.66 -7.90 -9.01
CA GLY A 239 4.16 -7.50 -10.32
C GLY A 239 2.67 -7.17 -10.27
N LEU A 240 2.30 -6.05 -10.83
CA LEU A 240 0.93 -5.56 -10.92
C LEU A 240 0.59 -5.26 -12.39
N ARG A 241 -0.68 -5.37 -12.76
CA ARG A 241 -1.15 -4.98 -14.09
C ARG A 241 -1.74 -3.58 -14.06
N PHE A 242 -1.55 -2.84 -15.14
CA PHE A 242 -2.09 -1.49 -15.26
C PHE A 242 -3.62 -1.49 -15.17
N LYS A 243 -4.16 -0.53 -14.42
CA LYS A 243 -5.61 -0.38 -14.19
C LYS A 243 -6.13 0.83 -14.93
N TYR A 244 -7.09 0.57 -15.82
CA TYR A 244 -7.78 1.60 -16.58
C TYR A 244 -8.97 2.18 -15.80
N LYS A 245 -9.38 3.40 -16.14
CA LYS A 245 -10.69 3.92 -15.71
C LYS A 245 -11.79 3.07 -16.31
N ALA A 246 -12.84 2.81 -15.54
CA ALA A 246 -13.98 2.02 -16.00
C ALA A 246 -14.69 2.67 -17.21
N SER A 247 -14.71 4.02 -17.28
CA SER A 247 -15.29 4.79 -18.38
C SER A 247 -14.46 4.80 -19.66
N HIS A 248 -13.22 4.26 -19.66
CA HIS A 248 -12.38 4.27 -20.86
C HIS A 248 -12.83 3.21 -21.88
N ASN A 249 -13.10 3.67 -23.10
CA ASN A 249 -13.24 2.80 -24.27
C ASN A 249 -11.85 2.26 -24.70
N LYS A 250 -11.83 1.39 -25.73
CA LYS A 250 -10.59 0.74 -26.19
C LYS A 250 -9.49 1.75 -26.59
N ALA A 251 -9.82 2.78 -27.35
CA ALA A 251 -8.84 3.81 -27.77
C ALA A 251 -8.28 4.59 -26.58
N MET A 252 -9.14 4.99 -25.62
CA MET A 252 -8.72 5.67 -24.40
C MET A 252 -7.82 4.78 -23.53
N ARG A 253 -8.07 3.47 -23.48
CA ARG A 253 -7.21 2.53 -22.74
C ARG A 253 -5.82 2.45 -23.34
N ILE A 254 -5.71 2.33 -24.66
CA ILE A 254 -4.41 2.33 -25.37
C ILE A 254 -3.66 3.63 -25.07
N LYS A 255 -4.27 4.78 -25.30
CA LYS A 255 -3.65 6.09 -25.04
C LYS A 255 -3.22 6.25 -23.57
N SER A 256 -4.03 5.77 -22.64
CA SER A 256 -3.71 5.82 -21.20
C SER A 256 -2.51 4.95 -20.84
N LEU A 257 -2.40 3.75 -21.43
CA LEU A 257 -1.28 2.85 -21.24
C LEU A 257 0.00 3.44 -21.82
N ASP A 258 -0.03 3.91 -23.06
CA ASP A 258 1.13 4.52 -23.74
C ASP A 258 1.67 5.72 -22.95
N ASN A 259 0.77 6.57 -22.44
CA ASN A 259 1.16 7.70 -21.58
C ASN A 259 1.80 7.21 -20.27
N ALA A 260 1.28 6.16 -19.65
CA ALA A 260 1.82 5.61 -18.42
C ALA A 260 3.20 4.97 -18.64
N ILE A 261 3.42 4.32 -19.79
CA ILE A 261 4.73 3.79 -20.21
C ILE A 261 5.72 4.95 -20.44
N LYS A 262 5.34 5.97 -21.22
CA LYS A 262 6.18 7.16 -21.47
C LYS A 262 6.58 7.88 -20.17
N GLN A 263 5.69 7.92 -19.19
CA GLN A 263 5.97 8.50 -17.87
C GLN A 263 6.77 7.57 -16.94
N GLY A 264 7.12 6.36 -17.37
CA GLY A 264 7.84 5.38 -16.55
C GLY A 264 7.01 4.75 -15.41
N PHE A 265 5.70 5.00 -15.38
CA PHE A 265 4.80 4.39 -14.38
C PHE A 265 4.54 2.91 -14.67
N VAL A 266 4.47 2.53 -15.94
CA VAL A 266 4.32 1.15 -16.42
C VAL A 266 5.63 0.71 -17.07
N LYS A 267 6.05 -0.51 -16.81
CA LYS A 267 7.21 -1.16 -17.43
C LYS A 267 6.74 -2.18 -18.47
N GLN A 268 7.50 -2.31 -19.52
CA GLN A 268 7.32 -3.37 -20.50
C GLN A 268 7.73 -4.71 -19.87
N ALA A 269 6.91 -5.74 -20.11
CA ALA A 269 7.09 -7.07 -19.55
C ALA A 269 8.15 -7.89 -20.31
#